data_150c7f04453c6a17ce01963e287525b3
#
_entry.id   150c7f04453c6a17ce01963e287525b3
#
_cell.length_a   1.000
_cell.length_b   1.000
_cell.length_c   1.000
_cell.angle_alpha   90.00
_cell.angle_beta   90.00
_cell.angle_gamma   90.00
#
_symmetry.space_group_name_H-M   'P 1'
#
loop_
_entity.id
_entity.type
_entity.pdbx_description
1 polymer ?
#
loop_
_entity_poly.entity_id
_entity_poly.type
_entity_poly.pdbx_seq_one_letter_code
_entity_poly.pdbx_strand_id
1 'polypeptide(L)'
;MKTTLALRITVVCLAVAGIAVLVAGLVASRLVRNTADSVLQQSLRDQADVIAGQLDDTGIGNRLAIGKAAAVVRGQGIEVVVHRVSGQNSGQATAVRAAERAGLTSGKDHSTRVAIGNVDYLVEVRPVGPQAAFALVQPVRSAEATQHALLRNILLALGIGLLVAAIAGYVSGRLLGRPLRRAAAAAGSLSAGRRDVRVPVEGPAEVAQVAGSLNELADALARSEARQREFLLSVSHELRTPLTAVTGFAEAIADGVAEGPDARRAGETIHREAQRLERLVSDLLELARLGADEFQLDLDVFDFAALVRDCAEVWQLRCTRSDVPLTVQSPPEAAMVTADARRLHQVVDGLAENALRVTPAGAPMVFALTVADGHAHLSVRDGGPGLAPEDYPVAFERGVLNARYRDSRPVGSGIGLALAHGLVTRMGGTLTAGPAPEGGAAFTITLPLA
;
A
#
# COMPACT_ATOMS: atom_id res chain seq x y z
N MET A 1 -24.80 -1.40 13.59
CA MET A 1 -23.96 -2.53 13.14
C MET A 1 -23.12 -2.06 11.94
N LYS A 2 -21.79 -1.97 12.07
CA LYS A 2 -20.91 -1.59 10.94
C LYS A 2 -20.85 -2.77 9.96
N THR A 3 -21.43 -2.59 8.77
CA THR A 3 -21.39 -3.59 7.69
C THR A 3 -19.95 -3.90 7.31
N THR A 4 -19.59 -5.19 7.26
CA THR A 4 -18.24 -5.62 6.89
C THR A 4 -17.94 -5.30 5.42
N LEU A 5 -16.67 -5.02 5.08
CA LEU A 5 -16.23 -4.76 3.71
C LEU A 5 -16.67 -5.88 2.74
N ALA A 6 -16.55 -7.14 3.19
CA ALA A 6 -17.00 -8.29 2.43
C ALA A 6 -18.50 -8.21 2.07
N LEU A 7 -19.35 -7.85 3.03
CA LEU A 7 -20.79 -7.69 2.78
C LEU A 7 -21.06 -6.56 1.79
N ARG A 8 -20.35 -5.43 1.89
CA ARG A 8 -20.51 -4.32 0.94
C ARG A 8 -20.11 -4.72 -0.48
N ILE A 9 -18.98 -5.40 -0.66
CA ILE A 9 -18.54 -5.89 -1.97
C ILE A 9 -19.58 -6.87 -2.54
N THR A 10 -20.02 -7.84 -1.77
CA THR A 10 -21.04 -8.81 -2.20
C THR A 10 -22.33 -8.12 -2.61
N VAL A 11 -22.83 -7.15 -1.82
CA VAL A 11 -24.04 -6.39 -2.13
C VAL A 11 -23.89 -5.57 -3.41
N VAL A 12 -22.75 -4.91 -3.61
CA VAL A 12 -22.48 -4.14 -4.85
C VAL A 12 -22.44 -5.08 -6.05
N CYS A 13 -21.73 -6.20 -5.98
CA CYS A 13 -21.68 -7.19 -7.06
C CYS A 13 -23.09 -7.73 -7.40
N LEU A 14 -23.89 -8.05 -6.39
CA LEU A 14 -25.27 -8.51 -6.57
C LEU A 14 -26.17 -7.42 -7.17
N ALA A 15 -26.03 -6.17 -6.74
CA ALA A 15 -26.80 -5.06 -7.29
C ALA A 15 -26.48 -4.82 -8.77
N VAL A 16 -25.20 -4.80 -9.13
CA VAL A 16 -24.75 -4.64 -10.53
C VAL A 16 -25.21 -5.81 -11.38
N ALA A 17 -25.03 -7.05 -10.90
CA ALA A 17 -25.49 -8.25 -11.60
C ALA A 17 -27.04 -8.25 -11.74
N GLY A 18 -27.76 -7.85 -10.71
CA GLY A 18 -29.23 -7.74 -10.74
C GLY A 18 -29.73 -6.72 -11.77
N ILE A 19 -29.11 -5.56 -11.85
CA ILE A 19 -29.40 -4.54 -12.87
C ILE A 19 -29.11 -5.09 -14.26
N ALA A 20 -27.95 -5.72 -14.47
CA ALA A 20 -27.58 -6.31 -15.75
C ALA A 20 -28.56 -7.40 -16.18
N VAL A 21 -28.97 -8.28 -15.27
CA VAL A 21 -29.98 -9.31 -15.48
C VAL A 21 -31.34 -8.70 -15.87
N LEU A 22 -31.78 -7.65 -15.19
CA LEU A 22 -33.04 -6.98 -15.46
C LEU A 22 -33.00 -6.31 -16.84
N VAL A 23 -31.95 -5.60 -17.20
CA VAL A 23 -31.81 -4.97 -18.50
C VAL A 23 -31.75 -6.02 -19.62
N ALA A 24 -30.90 -7.05 -19.46
CA ALA A 24 -30.78 -8.14 -20.42
C ALA A 24 -32.10 -8.89 -20.63
N GLY A 25 -32.84 -9.19 -19.54
CA GLY A 25 -34.14 -9.82 -19.59
C GLY A 25 -35.17 -8.98 -20.33
N LEU A 26 -35.17 -7.67 -20.11
CA LEU A 26 -36.08 -6.72 -20.76
C LEU A 26 -35.81 -6.58 -22.27
N VAL A 27 -34.49 -6.48 -22.62
CA VAL A 27 -34.07 -6.44 -24.03
C VAL A 27 -34.39 -7.77 -24.73
N ALA A 28 -34.04 -8.90 -24.12
CA ALA A 28 -34.32 -10.22 -24.67
C ALA A 28 -35.82 -10.47 -24.88
N SER A 29 -36.67 -10.08 -23.91
CA SER A 29 -38.13 -10.24 -24.04
C SER A 29 -38.69 -9.39 -25.18
N ARG A 30 -38.21 -8.17 -25.37
CA ARG A 30 -38.60 -7.31 -26.51
C ARG A 30 -38.12 -7.89 -27.85
N LEU A 31 -36.86 -8.33 -27.90
CA LEU A 31 -36.31 -8.91 -29.12
C LEU A 31 -37.03 -10.15 -29.55
N VAL A 32 -37.32 -11.09 -28.62
CA VAL A 32 -38.07 -12.32 -28.90
C VAL A 32 -39.47 -12.03 -29.44
N ARG A 33 -40.21 -11.06 -28.85
CA ARG A 33 -41.54 -10.68 -29.33
C ARG A 33 -41.47 -10.10 -30.74
N ASN A 34 -40.61 -9.11 -30.97
CA ASN A 34 -40.53 -8.42 -32.25
C ASN A 34 -40.05 -9.34 -33.37
N THR A 35 -39.08 -10.21 -33.11
CA THR A 35 -38.52 -11.13 -34.11
C THR A 35 -39.49 -12.25 -34.44
N ALA A 36 -40.20 -12.80 -33.46
CA ALA A 36 -41.17 -13.84 -33.71
C ALA A 36 -42.31 -13.36 -34.62
N ASP A 37 -42.85 -12.16 -34.37
CA ASP A 37 -43.93 -11.58 -35.19
C ASP A 37 -43.46 -11.29 -36.61
N SER A 38 -42.28 -10.72 -36.81
CA SER A 38 -41.72 -10.38 -38.13
C SER A 38 -41.42 -11.63 -38.98
N VAL A 39 -40.81 -12.65 -38.37
CA VAL A 39 -40.44 -13.90 -39.05
C VAL A 39 -41.71 -14.66 -39.47
N LEU A 40 -42.73 -14.75 -38.61
CA LEU A 40 -43.98 -15.38 -38.95
C LEU A 40 -44.70 -14.66 -40.07
N GLN A 41 -44.74 -13.33 -40.04
CA GLN A 41 -45.39 -12.51 -41.09
C GLN A 41 -44.66 -12.64 -42.43
N GLN A 42 -43.32 -12.66 -42.40
CA GLN A 42 -42.50 -12.83 -43.61
C GLN A 42 -42.67 -14.25 -44.19
N SER A 43 -42.63 -15.29 -43.37
CA SER A 43 -42.86 -16.64 -43.82
C SER A 43 -44.25 -16.84 -44.44
N LEU A 44 -45.28 -16.20 -43.85
CA LEU A 44 -46.63 -16.24 -44.40
C LEU A 44 -46.75 -15.56 -45.74
N ARG A 45 -46.03 -14.41 -45.94
CA ARG A 45 -45.91 -13.69 -47.21
C ARG A 45 -45.23 -14.54 -48.28
N ASP A 46 -44.07 -15.07 -47.98
CA ASP A 46 -43.28 -15.87 -48.94
C ASP A 46 -44.10 -17.11 -49.41
N GLN A 47 -44.84 -17.74 -48.50
CA GLN A 47 -45.72 -18.84 -48.83
C GLN A 47 -46.96 -18.38 -49.66
N ALA A 48 -47.52 -17.19 -49.38
CA ALA A 48 -48.60 -16.64 -50.17
C ALA A 48 -48.18 -16.31 -51.60
N ASP A 49 -46.95 -15.77 -51.75
CA ASP A 49 -46.39 -15.42 -53.06
C ASP A 49 -46.09 -16.67 -53.91
N VAL A 50 -45.58 -17.74 -53.30
CA VAL A 50 -45.38 -19.04 -53.98
C VAL A 50 -46.69 -19.63 -54.42
N ILE A 51 -47.71 -19.61 -53.58
CA ILE A 51 -49.03 -20.12 -53.92
C ILE A 51 -49.70 -19.25 -55.00
N ALA A 52 -49.61 -17.93 -54.92
CA ALA A 52 -50.12 -17.02 -55.92
C ALA A 52 -49.52 -17.31 -57.31
N GLY A 53 -48.16 -17.46 -57.41
CA GLY A 53 -47.51 -17.81 -58.70
C GLY A 53 -47.98 -19.14 -59.28
N GLN A 54 -48.17 -20.16 -58.45
CA GLN A 54 -48.69 -21.45 -58.90
C GLN A 54 -50.15 -21.41 -59.34
N LEU A 55 -50.96 -20.52 -58.79
CA LEU A 55 -52.36 -20.35 -59.17
C LEU A 55 -52.57 -19.47 -60.41
N ASP A 56 -51.66 -18.51 -60.66
CA ASP A 56 -51.65 -17.71 -61.87
C ASP A 56 -51.35 -18.58 -63.10
N ASP A 57 -50.41 -19.52 -63.02
CA ASP A 57 -50.02 -20.42 -64.07
C ASP A 57 -51.10 -21.49 -64.42
N THR A 58 -51.87 -21.94 -63.42
CA THR A 58 -52.77 -23.06 -63.59
C THR A 58 -54.27 -22.69 -63.61
N GLY A 59 -54.62 -21.45 -63.31
CA GLY A 59 -55.97 -20.94 -63.16
C GLY A 59 -56.72 -21.46 -61.92
N ILE A 60 -57.56 -20.64 -61.29
CA ILE A 60 -58.32 -20.97 -60.07
C ILE A 60 -59.32 -22.12 -60.26
N GLY A 61 -59.60 -22.50 -61.51
CA GLY A 61 -60.47 -23.64 -61.82
C GLY A 61 -59.93 -25.01 -61.42
N ASN A 62 -58.60 -25.14 -61.19
CA ASN A 62 -57.99 -26.43 -60.88
C ASN A 62 -58.07 -26.76 -59.38
N ARG A 63 -59.20 -27.43 -58.98
CA ARG A 63 -59.41 -27.85 -57.61
C ARG A 63 -58.30 -28.72 -57.03
N LEU A 64 -57.58 -29.44 -57.87
CA LEU A 64 -56.50 -30.33 -57.47
C LEU A 64 -55.24 -29.55 -57.07
N ALA A 65 -54.91 -28.45 -57.77
CA ALA A 65 -53.78 -27.61 -57.47
C ALA A 65 -53.99 -26.86 -56.12
N ILE A 66 -55.12 -26.25 -55.94
CA ILE A 66 -55.51 -25.59 -54.67
C ILE A 66 -55.52 -26.59 -53.51
N GLY A 67 -56.05 -27.80 -53.76
CA GLY A 67 -56.12 -28.85 -52.71
C GLY A 67 -54.73 -29.36 -52.28
N LYS A 68 -53.79 -29.50 -53.22
CA LYS A 68 -52.41 -29.88 -52.90
C LYS A 68 -51.64 -28.76 -52.16
N ALA A 69 -51.72 -27.52 -52.64
CA ALA A 69 -51.12 -26.38 -51.96
C ALA A 69 -51.68 -26.18 -50.54
N ALA A 70 -52.99 -26.24 -50.38
CA ALA A 70 -53.66 -26.15 -49.09
C ALA A 70 -53.28 -27.31 -48.14
N ALA A 71 -53.04 -28.54 -48.66
CA ALA A 71 -52.63 -29.68 -47.82
C ALA A 71 -51.23 -29.51 -47.23
N VAL A 72 -50.26 -28.93 -48.01
CA VAL A 72 -48.90 -28.69 -47.54
C VAL A 72 -48.88 -27.62 -46.46
N VAL A 73 -49.59 -26.50 -46.66
CA VAL A 73 -49.55 -25.40 -45.67
C VAL A 73 -50.43 -25.72 -44.46
N ARG A 74 -51.46 -26.55 -44.57
CA ARG A 74 -52.28 -26.99 -43.46
C ARG A 74 -51.51 -27.83 -42.45
N GLY A 75 -50.50 -28.60 -42.89
CA GLY A 75 -49.59 -29.32 -42.03
C GLY A 75 -48.73 -28.37 -41.14
N GLN A 76 -48.64 -27.12 -41.48
CA GLN A 76 -47.95 -26.03 -40.72
C GLN A 76 -48.93 -25.20 -39.85
N GLY A 77 -50.20 -25.58 -39.79
CA GLY A 77 -51.21 -24.84 -39.03
C GLY A 77 -51.74 -23.59 -39.76
N ILE A 78 -51.52 -23.49 -41.08
CA ILE A 78 -51.96 -22.37 -41.92
C ILE A 78 -53.20 -22.81 -42.66
N GLU A 79 -54.29 -22.06 -42.50
CA GLU A 79 -55.55 -22.32 -43.22
C GLU A 79 -55.60 -21.47 -44.51
N VAL A 80 -56.01 -22.10 -45.60
CA VAL A 80 -56.22 -21.44 -46.90
C VAL A 80 -57.72 -21.15 -47.09
N VAL A 81 -58.04 -19.88 -47.21
CA VAL A 81 -59.38 -19.41 -47.53
C VAL A 81 -59.41 -18.90 -48.96
N VAL A 82 -60.32 -19.40 -49.79
CA VAL A 82 -60.45 -19.00 -51.18
C VAL A 82 -61.82 -18.31 -51.40
N HIS A 83 -61.78 -17.11 -51.93
CA HIS A 83 -62.96 -16.37 -52.41
C HIS A 83 -63.13 -16.57 -53.92
N ARG A 84 -64.36 -16.97 -54.33
CA ARG A 84 -64.68 -17.19 -55.75
C ARG A 84 -65.74 -16.22 -56.22
N VAL A 85 -65.83 -16.05 -57.55
CA VAL A 85 -66.81 -15.24 -58.24
C VAL A 85 -68.28 -15.60 -57.85
N SER A 86 -68.56 -16.82 -57.43
CA SER A 86 -69.86 -17.28 -56.95
C SER A 86 -70.29 -16.73 -55.59
N GLY A 87 -69.47 -15.94 -54.95
CA GLY A 87 -69.72 -15.36 -53.61
C GLY A 87 -69.55 -16.32 -52.47
N GLN A 88 -69.13 -17.59 -52.69
CA GLN A 88 -68.89 -18.56 -51.64
C GLN A 88 -67.43 -18.61 -51.19
N ASN A 89 -67.17 -18.41 -49.91
CA ASN A 89 -65.85 -18.57 -49.28
C ASN A 89 -65.68 -20.04 -48.84
N SER A 90 -64.53 -20.64 -49.16
CA SER A 90 -64.20 -21.99 -48.70
C SER A 90 -63.10 -21.97 -47.68
N GLY A 91 -63.26 -22.65 -46.55
CA GLY A 91 -62.26 -22.72 -45.43
C GLY A 91 -62.96 -22.97 -44.11
N GLN A 92 -62.22 -23.09 -43.01
CA GLN A 92 -62.79 -23.17 -41.67
C GLN A 92 -63.49 -21.86 -41.30
N ALA A 93 -64.61 -21.94 -40.60
CA ALA A 93 -65.47 -20.79 -40.27
C ALA A 93 -64.75 -19.62 -39.56
N THR A 94 -63.78 -19.94 -38.71
CA THR A 94 -62.93 -18.92 -38.03
C THR A 94 -61.92 -18.29 -38.93
N ALA A 95 -61.25 -19.05 -39.81
CA ALA A 95 -60.31 -18.55 -40.82
C ALA A 95 -61.01 -17.69 -41.87
N VAL A 96 -62.20 -18.11 -42.30
CA VAL A 96 -63.04 -17.30 -43.23
C VAL A 96 -63.40 -15.95 -42.63
N ARG A 97 -63.85 -15.92 -41.35
CA ARG A 97 -64.11 -14.63 -40.67
C ARG A 97 -62.89 -13.76 -40.51
N ALA A 98 -61.73 -14.36 -40.31
CA ALA A 98 -60.46 -13.61 -40.24
C ALA A 98 -60.08 -13.01 -41.59
N ALA A 99 -60.19 -13.80 -42.66
CA ALA A 99 -59.94 -13.37 -44.02
C ALA A 99 -60.91 -12.28 -44.49
N GLU A 100 -62.19 -12.39 -44.18
CA GLU A 100 -63.23 -11.37 -44.49
C GLU A 100 -62.93 -10.04 -43.79
N ARG A 101 -62.60 -10.07 -42.50
CA ARG A 101 -62.16 -8.87 -41.74
C ARG A 101 -60.86 -8.25 -42.29
N ALA A 102 -60.00 -9.07 -42.83
CA ALA A 102 -58.76 -8.64 -43.44
C ALA A 102 -58.96 -8.07 -44.85
N GLY A 103 -60.18 -8.04 -45.36
CA GLY A 103 -60.47 -7.48 -46.69
C GLY A 103 -60.28 -8.45 -47.85
N LEU A 104 -60.57 -9.74 -47.68
CA LEU A 104 -60.46 -10.78 -48.71
C LEU A 104 -61.21 -10.41 -50.00
N THR A 105 -62.31 -9.64 -49.89
CA THR A 105 -63.14 -9.19 -51.01
C THR A 105 -62.62 -7.90 -51.67
N SER A 106 -61.60 -7.26 -51.14
CA SER A 106 -61.08 -5.96 -51.62
C SER A 106 -60.21 -6.04 -52.91
N GLY A 107 -59.81 -7.25 -53.28
CA GLY A 107 -58.96 -7.49 -54.45
C GLY A 107 -57.58 -6.85 -54.42
N LYS A 108 -57.10 -6.52 -53.26
CA LYS A 108 -55.75 -5.92 -53.06
C LYS A 108 -54.90 -6.81 -52.17
N ASP A 109 -53.60 -6.81 -52.43
CA ASP A 109 -52.62 -7.39 -51.53
C ASP A 109 -52.72 -6.74 -50.15
N HIS A 110 -52.95 -7.52 -49.13
CA HIS A 110 -53.04 -6.99 -47.77
C HIS A 110 -52.52 -7.97 -46.75
N SER A 111 -51.68 -7.48 -45.87
CA SER A 111 -51.11 -8.18 -44.73
C SER A 111 -51.59 -7.52 -43.45
N THR A 112 -52.33 -8.24 -42.60
CA THR A 112 -52.91 -7.66 -41.40
C THR A 112 -53.07 -8.68 -40.29
N ARG A 113 -53.14 -8.18 -39.05
CA ARG A 113 -53.50 -8.98 -37.87
C ARG A 113 -54.96 -8.75 -37.54
N VAL A 114 -55.72 -9.80 -37.39
CA VAL A 114 -57.15 -9.76 -37.08
C VAL A 114 -57.45 -10.57 -35.82
N ALA A 115 -58.06 -9.94 -34.83
CA ALA A 115 -58.54 -10.62 -33.61
C ALA A 115 -59.91 -11.22 -33.83
N ILE A 116 -60.06 -12.52 -33.57
CA ILE A 116 -61.35 -13.23 -33.55
C ILE A 116 -61.51 -13.96 -32.25
N GLY A 117 -62.41 -13.48 -31.40
CA GLY A 117 -62.56 -13.95 -30.04
C GLY A 117 -61.31 -13.61 -29.21
N ASN A 118 -60.71 -14.64 -28.67
CA ASN A 118 -59.50 -14.48 -27.85
C ASN A 118 -58.20 -14.96 -28.56
N VAL A 119 -58.22 -15.01 -29.93
CA VAL A 119 -57.11 -15.47 -30.78
C VAL A 119 -56.82 -14.45 -31.84
N ASP A 120 -55.57 -14.04 -31.89
CA ASP A 120 -55.05 -13.24 -33.00
C ASP A 120 -54.66 -14.13 -34.15
N TYR A 121 -55.03 -13.70 -35.34
CA TYR A 121 -54.71 -14.38 -36.61
C TYR A 121 -53.88 -13.42 -37.47
N LEU A 122 -52.80 -13.92 -38.04
CA LEU A 122 -52.11 -13.28 -39.16
C LEU A 122 -52.80 -13.69 -40.44
N VAL A 123 -53.14 -12.71 -41.23
CA VAL A 123 -53.87 -12.91 -42.49
C VAL A 123 -53.10 -12.21 -43.62
N GLU A 124 -52.76 -13.00 -44.61
CA GLU A 124 -52.13 -12.52 -45.85
C GLU A 124 -53.09 -12.76 -47.02
N VAL A 125 -53.58 -11.69 -47.63
CA VAL A 125 -54.50 -11.74 -48.75
C VAL A 125 -53.76 -11.51 -50.04
N ARG A 126 -54.03 -12.37 -51.10
CA ARG A 126 -53.49 -12.22 -52.45
C ARG A 126 -54.64 -12.35 -53.46
N PRO A 127 -54.81 -11.38 -54.39
CA PRO A 127 -55.67 -11.53 -55.52
C PRO A 127 -55.10 -12.54 -56.53
N VAL A 128 -55.92 -13.31 -57.14
CA VAL A 128 -55.56 -14.22 -58.24
C VAL A 128 -56.53 -13.98 -59.40
N GLY A 129 -56.14 -13.10 -60.30
CA GLY A 129 -56.98 -12.63 -61.39
C GLY A 129 -58.02 -11.59 -60.96
N PRO A 130 -58.90 -11.10 -61.92
CA PRO A 130 -59.69 -9.91 -61.67
C PRO A 130 -60.87 -10.10 -60.71
N GLN A 131 -61.24 -11.33 -60.34
CA GLN A 131 -62.49 -11.59 -59.58
C GLN A 131 -62.32 -12.71 -58.50
N ALA A 132 -61.10 -13.07 -58.17
CA ALA A 132 -60.85 -14.07 -57.14
C ALA A 132 -59.66 -13.72 -56.29
N ALA A 133 -59.68 -14.12 -55.00
CA ALA A 133 -58.60 -13.91 -54.06
C ALA A 133 -58.50 -15.14 -53.12
N PHE A 134 -57.30 -15.36 -52.56
CA PHE A 134 -57.15 -16.29 -51.44
C PHE A 134 -56.49 -15.58 -50.28
N ALA A 135 -56.68 -16.13 -49.11
CA ALA A 135 -56.04 -15.70 -47.90
C ALA A 135 -55.37 -16.88 -47.16
N LEU A 136 -54.16 -16.67 -46.73
CA LEU A 136 -53.52 -17.56 -45.72
C LEU A 136 -53.79 -17.00 -44.35
N VAL A 137 -54.29 -17.85 -43.48
CA VAL A 137 -54.71 -17.49 -42.12
C VAL A 137 -53.97 -18.38 -41.13
N GLN A 138 -53.19 -17.79 -40.27
CA GLN A 138 -52.41 -18.51 -39.25
C GLN A 138 -52.72 -17.97 -37.85
N PRO A 139 -53.12 -18.82 -36.89
CA PRO A 139 -53.30 -18.38 -35.51
C PRO A 139 -51.94 -18.11 -34.85
N VAL A 140 -51.82 -16.98 -34.17
CA VAL A 140 -50.56 -16.58 -33.45
C VAL A 140 -50.23 -17.52 -32.30
N ARG A 141 -51.17 -18.31 -31.80
CA ARG A 141 -50.98 -19.26 -30.69
C ARG A 141 -49.92 -20.33 -30.93
N SER A 142 -49.61 -20.68 -32.17
CA SER A 142 -48.56 -21.66 -32.47
C SER A 142 -47.13 -21.17 -32.09
N ALA A 143 -46.93 -19.86 -31.89
CA ALA A 143 -45.68 -19.25 -31.46
C ALA A 143 -45.52 -19.21 -29.93
N GLU A 144 -46.61 -19.28 -29.15
CA GLU A 144 -46.58 -19.08 -27.68
C GLU A 144 -45.75 -20.16 -26.97
N ALA A 145 -45.85 -21.42 -27.37
CA ALA A 145 -45.11 -22.54 -26.77
C ALA A 145 -43.58 -22.36 -26.94
N THR A 146 -43.14 -21.90 -28.13
CA THR A 146 -41.73 -21.64 -28.43
C THR A 146 -41.24 -20.41 -27.68
N GLN A 147 -42.08 -19.35 -27.57
CA GLN A 147 -41.75 -18.15 -26.80
C GLN A 147 -41.57 -18.46 -25.31
N HIS A 148 -42.47 -19.27 -24.71
CA HIS A 148 -42.31 -19.68 -23.32
C HIS A 148 -41.05 -20.51 -23.05
N ALA A 149 -40.69 -21.42 -23.98
CA ALA A 149 -39.46 -22.18 -23.88
C ALA A 149 -38.19 -21.26 -23.96
N LEU A 150 -38.18 -20.31 -24.89
CA LEU A 150 -37.08 -19.32 -25.02
C LEU A 150 -36.98 -18.44 -23.77
N LEU A 151 -38.11 -17.89 -23.29
CA LEU A 151 -38.12 -17.07 -22.08
C LEU A 151 -37.63 -17.85 -20.86
N ARG A 152 -38.06 -19.11 -20.69
CA ARG A 152 -37.59 -19.98 -19.61
C ARG A 152 -36.08 -20.22 -19.68
N ASN A 153 -35.53 -20.48 -20.86
CA ASN A 153 -34.11 -20.70 -21.05
C ASN A 153 -33.30 -19.43 -20.76
N ILE A 154 -33.78 -18.25 -21.17
CA ILE A 154 -33.20 -16.95 -20.86
C ILE A 154 -33.22 -16.72 -19.34
N LEU A 155 -34.31 -16.94 -18.67
CA LEU A 155 -34.41 -16.76 -17.21
C LEU A 155 -33.50 -17.74 -16.44
N LEU A 156 -33.36 -18.97 -16.92
CA LEU A 156 -32.39 -19.92 -16.35
C LEU A 156 -30.96 -19.44 -16.53
N ALA A 157 -30.57 -18.97 -17.73
CA ALA A 157 -29.23 -18.43 -17.98
C ALA A 157 -28.94 -17.22 -17.10
N LEU A 158 -29.90 -16.29 -16.97
CA LEU A 158 -29.80 -15.12 -16.11
C LEU A 158 -29.68 -15.50 -14.62
N GLY A 159 -30.47 -16.51 -14.18
CA GLY A 159 -30.38 -17.05 -12.82
C GLY A 159 -29.01 -17.65 -12.49
N ILE A 160 -28.45 -18.43 -13.43
CA ILE A 160 -27.10 -18.95 -13.30
C ILE A 160 -26.06 -17.82 -13.23
N GLY A 161 -26.18 -16.81 -14.08
CA GLY A 161 -25.30 -15.63 -14.06
C GLY A 161 -25.34 -14.90 -12.71
N LEU A 162 -26.51 -14.73 -12.13
CA LEU A 162 -26.68 -14.10 -10.81
C LEU A 162 -26.03 -14.96 -9.69
N LEU A 163 -26.18 -16.28 -9.76
CA LEU A 163 -25.55 -17.21 -8.82
C LEU A 163 -24.03 -17.13 -8.89
N VAL A 164 -23.47 -17.13 -10.10
CA VAL A 164 -22.01 -16.98 -10.31
C VAL A 164 -21.52 -15.64 -9.75
N ALA A 165 -22.24 -14.54 -10.00
CA ALA A 165 -21.91 -13.22 -9.46
C ALA A 165 -21.96 -13.20 -7.92
N ALA A 166 -22.92 -13.87 -7.31
CA ALA A 166 -23.03 -13.99 -5.85
C ALA A 166 -21.83 -14.76 -5.26
N ILE A 167 -21.45 -15.88 -5.88
CA ILE A 167 -20.29 -16.67 -5.45
C ILE A 167 -19.00 -15.86 -5.62
N ALA A 168 -18.79 -15.22 -6.77
CA ALA A 168 -17.62 -14.40 -7.04
C ALA A 168 -17.51 -13.23 -6.04
N GLY A 169 -18.61 -12.52 -5.77
CA GLY A 169 -18.67 -11.46 -4.78
C GLY A 169 -18.34 -11.92 -3.36
N TYR A 170 -18.88 -13.08 -2.97
CA TYR A 170 -18.59 -13.69 -1.66
C TYR A 170 -17.11 -14.10 -1.52
N VAL A 171 -16.56 -14.77 -2.53
CA VAL A 171 -15.16 -15.20 -2.54
C VAL A 171 -14.22 -13.99 -2.50
N SER A 172 -14.45 -13.00 -3.37
CA SER A 172 -13.64 -11.76 -3.40
C SER A 172 -13.72 -11.00 -2.08
N GLY A 173 -14.92 -10.86 -1.52
CA GLY A 173 -15.11 -10.24 -0.21
C GLY A 173 -14.40 -10.97 0.92
N ARG A 174 -14.27 -12.29 0.83
CA ARG A 174 -13.56 -13.11 1.83
C ARG A 174 -12.05 -13.05 1.65
N LEU A 175 -11.56 -13.07 0.41
CA LEU A 175 -10.13 -12.99 0.07
C LEU A 175 -9.51 -11.65 0.46
N LEU A 176 -10.23 -10.54 0.28
CA LEU A 176 -9.75 -9.20 0.60
C LEU A 176 -10.09 -8.78 2.05
N GLY A 177 -11.30 -9.08 2.50
CA GLY A 177 -11.80 -8.56 3.77
C GLY A 177 -11.19 -9.21 5.02
N ARG A 178 -10.76 -10.47 4.96
CA ARG A 178 -10.13 -11.15 6.10
C ARG A 178 -8.70 -10.66 6.38
N PRO A 179 -7.78 -10.63 5.40
CA PRO A 179 -6.42 -10.14 5.62
C PRO A 179 -6.40 -8.67 6.06
N LEU A 180 -7.20 -7.80 5.43
CA LEU A 180 -7.28 -6.39 5.81
C LEU A 180 -7.76 -6.18 7.26
N ARG A 181 -8.71 -6.99 7.74
CA ARG A 181 -9.14 -6.93 9.15
C ARG A 181 -8.03 -7.40 10.09
N ARG A 182 -7.27 -8.44 9.71
CA ARG A 182 -6.11 -8.90 10.50
C ARG A 182 -5.05 -7.81 10.56
N ALA A 183 -4.73 -7.17 9.43
CA ALA A 183 -3.80 -6.05 9.38
C ALA A 183 -4.26 -4.87 10.25
N ALA A 184 -5.53 -4.48 10.19
CA ALA A 184 -6.09 -3.43 11.03
C ALA A 184 -6.07 -3.78 12.53
N ALA A 185 -6.37 -5.03 12.90
CA ALA A 185 -6.28 -5.50 14.28
C ALA A 185 -4.82 -5.54 14.79
N ALA A 186 -3.88 -5.95 13.93
CA ALA A 186 -2.46 -5.92 14.24
C ALA A 186 -1.94 -4.50 14.45
N ALA A 187 -2.31 -3.55 13.56
CA ALA A 187 -1.98 -2.14 13.71
C ALA A 187 -2.53 -1.56 15.03
N GLY A 188 -3.78 -1.89 15.39
CA GLY A 188 -4.37 -1.53 16.68
C GLY A 188 -3.63 -2.16 17.88
N SER A 189 -3.13 -3.37 17.73
CA SER A 189 -2.33 -4.05 18.76
C SER A 189 -0.95 -3.43 18.92
N LEU A 190 -0.31 -3.04 17.80
CA LEU A 190 0.95 -2.32 17.79
C LEU A 190 0.83 -0.95 18.46
N SER A 191 -0.25 -0.19 18.17
CA SER A 191 -0.52 1.09 18.83
C SER A 191 -0.80 0.97 20.33
N ALA A 192 -1.34 -0.18 20.77
CA ALA A 192 -1.54 -0.51 22.18
C ALA A 192 -0.28 -1.04 22.89
N GLY A 193 0.89 -1.01 22.23
CA GLY A 193 2.17 -1.39 22.83
C GLY A 193 2.59 -2.85 22.65
N ARG A 194 1.81 -3.69 21.98
CA ARG A 194 2.22 -5.09 21.70
C ARG A 194 3.14 -5.14 20.48
N ARG A 195 4.33 -5.72 20.63
CA ARG A 195 5.38 -5.78 19.59
C ARG A 195 5.55 -7.17 18.97
N ASP A 196 4.95 -8.18 19.58
CA ASP A 196 5.00 -9.59 19.17
C ASP A 196 4.01 -9.95 18.04
N VAL A 197 3.14 -9.01 17.68
CA VAL A 197 2.08 -9.25 16.69
C VAL A 197 2.66 -9.23 15.27
N ARG A 198 2.37 -10.29 14.51
CA ARG A 198 2.71 -10.40 13.08
C ARG A 198 1.46 -10.72 12.27
N VAL A 199 1.41 -10.16 11.07
CA VAL A 199 0.34 -10.41 10.10
C VAL A 199 0.84 -11.45 9.09
N PRO A 200 0.08 -12.54 8.85
CA PRO A 200 0.41 -13.47 7.78
C PRO A 200 0.43 -12.76 6.43
N VAL A 201 1.48 -13.00 5.64
CA VAL A 201 1.63 -12.44 4.29
C VAL A 201 0.85 -13.35 3.33
N GLU A 202 -0.47 -13.12 3.23
CA GLU A 202 -1.42 -13.95 2.48
C GLU A 202 -2.36 -13.07 1.65
N GLY A 203 -2.88 -13.64 0.54
CA GLY A 203 -3.87 -12.97 -0.31
C GLY A 203 -3.29 -12.38 -1.59
N PRO A 204 -4.00 -11.46 -2.27
CA PRO A 204 -3.51 -10.73 -3.43
C PRO A 204 -2.23 -9.94 -3.12
N ALA A 205 -1.42 -9.69 -4.16
CA ALA A 205 -0.09 -9.08 -4.02
C ALA A 205 -0.11 -7.77 -3.22
N GLU A 206 -1.10 -6.91 -3.45
CA GLU A 206 -1.25 -5.61 -2.79
C GLU A 206 -1.53 -5.78 -1.28
N VAL A 207 -2.32 -6.78 -0.92
CA VAL A 207 -2.64 -7.08 0.50
C VAL A 207 -1.45 -7.72 1.20
N ALA A 208 -0.74 -8.62 0.52
CA ALA A 208 0.48 -9.23 1.00
C ALA A 208 1.58 -8.17 1.24
N GLN A 209 1.71 -7.19 0.34
CA GLN A 209 2.63 -6.05 0.50
C GLN A 209 2.31 -5.21 1.75
N VAL A 210 1.03 -4.89 1.98
CA VAL A 210 0.61 -4.15 3.20
C VAL A 210 0.96 -4.95 4.46
N ALA A 211 0.74 -6.27 4.46
CA ALA A 211 1.09 -7.13 5.58
C ALA A 211 2.61 -7.16 5.82
N GLY A 212 3.41 -7.24 4.75
CA GLY A 212 4.88 -7.16 4.79
C GLY A 212 5.36 -5.85 5.40
N SER A 213 4.91 -4.71 4.86
CA SER A 213 5.28 -3.38 5.36
C SER A 213 4.88 -3.16 6.82
N LEU A 214 3.72 -3.70 7.25
CA LEU A 214 3.31 -3.63 8.64
C LEU A 214 4.22 -4.45 9.57
N ASN A 215 4.67 -5.63 9.13
CA ASN A 215 5.63 -6.45 9.86
C ASN A 215 6.99 -5.76 9.98
N GLU A 216 7.49 -5.16 8.90
CA GLU A 216 8.73 -4.38 8.88
C GLU A 216 8.66 -3.18 9.85
N LEU A 217 7.53 -2.46 9.86
CA LEU A 217 7.29 -1.38 10.81
C LEU A 217 7.28 -1.89 12.26
N ALA A 218 6.64 -3.04 12.52
CA ALA A 218 6.63 -3.68 13.83
C ALA A 218 8.05 -4.03 14.31
N ASP A 219 8.89 -4.58 13.42
CA ASP A 219 10.28 -4.90 13.71
C ASP A 219 11.13 -3.65 13.96
N ALA A 220 10.96 -2.60 13.14
CA ALA A 220 11.66 -1.34 13.33
C ALA A 220 11.31 -0.69 14.68
N LEU A 221 10.02 -0.70 15.05
CA LEU A 221 9.54 -0.17 16.32
C LEU A 221 10.06 -0.97 17.52
N ALA A 222 10.03 -2.32 17.42
CA ALA A 222 10.59 -3.20 18.47
C ALA A 222 12.08 -2.95 18.69
N ARG A 223 12.87 -2.83 17.59
CA ARG A 223 14.30 -2.50 17.67
C ARG A 223 14.54 -1.11 18.28
N SER A 224 13.71 -0.13 17.92
CA SER A 224 13.82 1.23 18.47
C SER A 224 13.55 1.26 19.98
N GLU A 225 12.51 0.58 20.45
CA GLU A 225 12.18 0.48 21.88
C GLU A 225 13.22 -0.32 22.67
N ALA A 226 13.77 -1.39 22.07
CA ALA A 226 14.84 -2.15 22.70
C ALA A 226 16.08 -1.29 22.93
N ARG A 227 16.51 -0.53 21.89
CA ARG A 227 17.64 0.41 22.01
C ARG A 227 17.37 1.51 23.04
N GLN A 228 16.15 2.05 23.09
CA GLN A 228 15.78 3.07 24.07
C GLN A 228 15.83 2.51 25.50
N ARG A 229 15.34 1.28 25.71
CA ARG A 229 15.38 0.62 27.02
C ARG A 229 16.83 0.33 27.47
N GLU A 230 17.65 -0.19 26.58
CA GLU A 230 19.06 -0.46 26.83
C GLU A 230 19.82 0.83 27.17
N PHE A 231 19.56 1.92 26.44
CA PHE A 231 20.10 3.24 26.75
C PHE A 231 19.72 3.72 28.15
N LEU A 232 18.44 3.63 28.55
CA LEU A 232 18.00 4.03 29.88
C LEU A 232 18.64 3.19 31.00
N LEU A 233 18.83 1.89 30.76
CA LEU A 233 19.54 1.01 31.69
C LEU A 233 21.03 1.41 31.80
N SER A 234 21.69 1.69 30.68
CA SER A 234 23.09 2.15 30.66
C SER A 234 23.24 3.46 31.44
N VAL A 235 22.40 4.47 31.14
CA VAL A 235 22.41 5.74 31.89
C VAL A 235 22.19 5.52 33.39
N SER A 236 21.27 4.64 33.77
CA SER A 236 21.00 4.35 35.18
C SER A 236 22.24 3.75 35.89
N HIS A 237 22.96 2.89 35.20
CA HIS A 237 24.23 2.33 35.74
C HIS A 237 25.33 3.39 35.83
N GLU A 238 25.49 4.23 34.81
CA GLU A 238 26.49 5.31 34.77
C GLU A 238 26.26 6.40 35.81
N LEU A 239 24.99 6.63 36.20
CA LEU A 239 24.64 7.56 37.30
C LEU A 239 24.84 6.91 38.67
N ARG A 240 24.57 5.61 38.82
CA ARG A 240 24.62 4.92 40.14
C ARG A 240 26.04 4.82 40.68
N THR A 241 27.02 4.50 39.82
CA THR A 241 28.41 4.28 40.24
C THR A 241 29.02 5.51 40.90
N PRO A 242 29.06 6.72 40.27
CA PRO A 242 29.58 7.92 40.92
C PRO A 242 28.75 8.34 42.15
N LEU A 243 27.42 8.17 42.10
CA LEU A 243 26.56 8.48 43.24
C LEU A 243 26.90 7.61 44.46
N THR A 244 27.13 6.30 44.25
CA THR A 244 27.54 5.39 45.34
C THR A 244 28.88 5.82 45.91
N ALA A 245 29.83 6.24 45.06
CA ALA A 245 31.14 6.73 45.54
C ALA A 245 30.98 8.04 46.35
N VAL A 246 30.19 9.00 45.85
CA VAL A 246 29.88 10.26 46.56
C VAL A 246 29.29 9.96 47.94
N THR A 247 28.25 9.10 47.98
CA THR A 247 27.57 8.73 49.24
C THR A 247 28.53 8.03 50.20
N GLY A 248 29.28 7.00 49.74
CA GLY A 248 30.18 6.24 50.61
C GLY A 248 31.34 7.06 51.18
N PHE A 249 31.93 7.97 50.38
CA PHE A 249 32.98 8.85 50.91
C PHE A 249 32.40 9.95 51.85
N ALA A 250 31.16 10.42 51.57
CA ALA A 250 30.51 11.36 52.46
C ALA A 250 30.15 10.71 53.81
N GLU A 251 29.65 9.48 53.83
CA GLU A 251 29.39 8.68 55.02
C GLU A 251 30.66 8.43 55.80
N ALA A 252 31.77 8.04 55.13
CA ALA A 252 33.07 7.84 55.78
C ALA A 252 33.61 9.09 56.50
N ILE A 253 33.35 10.28 55.93
CA ILE A 253 33.68 11.56 56.58
C ILE A 253 32.72 11.81 57.75
N ALA A 254 31.42 11.60 57.58
CA ALA A 254 30.41 11.87 58.60
C ALA A 254 30.52 10.97 59.80
N ASP A 255 30.87 9.70 59.57
CA ASP A 255 31.07 8.71 60.66
C ASP A 255 32.46 8.78 61.31
N GLY A 256 33.30 9.72 60.92
CA GLY A 256 34.64 9.86 61.47
C GLY A 256 35.62 8.74 61.06
N VAL A 257 35.29 7.93 60.06
CA VAL A 257 36.16 6.87 59.52
C VAL A 257 37.31 7.49 58.69
N ALA A 258 37.03 8.58 57.97
CA ALA A 258 37.99 9.34 57.24
C ALA A 258 38.25 10.68 57.98
N GLU A 259 39.45 10.84 58.49
CA GLU A 259 39.88 12.05 59.25
C GLU A 259 41.14 12.66 58.63
N GLY A 260 41.43 13.94 58.93
CA GLY A 260 42.65 14.66 58.51
C GLY A 260 42.91 14.56 56.99
N PRO A 261 44.11 14.03 56.58
CA PRO A 261 44.45 13.91 55.14
C PRO A 261 43.52 12.98 54.37
N ASP A 262 42.88 11.97 55.04
CA ASP A 262 41.97 11.01 54.39
C ASP A 262 40.62 11.69 54.12
N ALA A 263 40.11 12.52 55.01
CA ALA A 263 38.92 13.34 54.77
C ALA A 263 39.11 14.28 53.58
N ARG A 264 40.29 14.86 53.41
CA ARG A 264 40.62 15.71 52.30
C ARG A 264 40.59 14.91 50.99
N ARG A 265 41.21 13.72 50.94
CA ARG A 265 41.20 12.81 49.78
C ARG A 265 39.76 12.34 49.42
N ALA A 266 38.94 12.05 50.43
CA ALA A 266 37.54 11.73 50.26
C ALA A 266 36.78 12.91 49.64
N GLY A 267 36.95 14.13 50.18
CA GLY A 267 36.37 15.34 49.64
C GLY A 267 36.75 15.64 48.17
N GLU A 268 38.05 15.46 47.83
CA GLU A 268 38.53 15.58 46.44
C GLU A 268 37.89 14.54 45.52
N THR A 269 37.65 13.33 46.01
CA THR A 269 36.98 12.28 45.24
C THR A 269 35.51 12.60 45.05
N ILE A 270 34.80 13.04 46.08
CA ILE A 270 33.39 13.51 46.02
C ILE A 270 33.30 14.63 44.96
N HIS A 271 34.20 15.61 45.00
CA HIS A 271 34.17 16.72 44.06
C HIS A 271 34.36 16.25 42.61
N ARG A 272 35.30 15.36 42.34
CA ARG A 272 35.51 14.79 40.98
C ARG A 272 34.32 14.02 40.48
N GLU A 273 33.70 13.18 41.31
CA GLU A 273 32.55 12.40 40.93
C GLU A 273 31.29 13.27 40.73
N ALA A 274 31.12 14.33 41.53
CA ALA A 274 30.08 15.33 41.32
C ALA A 274 30.21 16.08 39.98
N GLN A 275 31.42 16.51 39.65
CA GLN A 275 31.71 17.13 38.33
C GLN A 275 31.48 16.16 37.16
N ARG A 276 31.79 14.86 37.36
CA ARG A 276 31.49 13.83 36.35
C ARG A 276 29.99 13.65 36.14
N LEU A 277 29.22 13.64 37.25
CA LEU A 277 27.74 13.57 37.19
C LEU A 277 27.13 14.79 36.48
N GLU A 278 27.61 15.99 36.80
CA GLU A 278 27.15 17.21 36.17
C GLU A 278 27.35 17.19 34.64
N ARG A 279 28.52 16.76 34.19
CA ARG A 279 28.79 16.59 32.74
C ARG A 279 27.86 15.55 32.12
N LEU A 280 27.68 14.38 32.77
CA LEU A 280 26.81 13.33 32.28
C LEU A 280 25.35 13.80 32.12
N VAL A 281 24.82 14.52 33.10
CA VAL A 281 23.47 15.10 33.05
C VAL A 281 23.36 16.16 31.96
N SER A 282 24.37 17.01 31.81
CA SER A 282 24.43 18.02 30.73
C SER A 282 24.39 17.37 29.35
N ASP A 283 25.26 16.37 29.12
CA ASP A 283 25.32 15.62 27.84
C ASP A 283 23.98 14.93 27.54
N LEU A 284 23.33 14.35 28.56
CA LEU A 284 22.04 13.69 28.41
C LEU A 284 20.93 14.66 28.01
N LEU A 285 20.85 15.82 28.68
CA LEU A 285 19.88 16.85 28.36
C LEU A 285 20.11 17.41 26.94
N GLU A 286 21.38 17.59 26.56
CA GLU A 286 21.73 18.09 25.24
C GLU A 286 21.39 17.06 24.15
N LEU A 287 21.67 15.77 24.39
CA LEU A 287 21.31 14.69 23.48
C LEU A 287 19.78 14.55 23.34
N ALA A 288 19.02 14.81 24.42
CA ALA A 288 17.55 14.83 24.36
C ALA A 288 17.04 16.02 23.52
N ARG A 289 17.65 17.19 23.66
CA ARG A 289 17.31 18.40 22.87
C ARG A 289 17.67 18.24 21.39
N LEU A 290 18.78 17.58 21.07
CA LEU A 290 19.16 17.28 19.68
C LEU A 290 18.12 16.44 18.93
N GLY A 291 17.35 15.64 19.65
CA GLY A 291 16.23 14.88 19.08
C GLY A 291 14.94 15.68 18.85
N ALA A 292 14.87 16.91 19.38
CA ALA A 292 13.74 17.81 19.21
C ALA A 292 14.00 18.86 18.12
N ASP A 293 12.94 19.37 17.48
CA ASP A 293 13.05 20.40 16.44
C ASP A 293 13.47 21.79 16.98
N GLU A 294 13.57 21.94 18.30
CA GLU A 294 13.87 23.21 18.98
C GLU A 294 15.38 23.49 19.18
N PHE A 295 16.27 22.57 18.75
CA PHE A 295 17.70 22.77 18.91
C PHE A 295 18.24 23.82 17.93
N GLN A 296 18.57 25.00 18.41
CA GLN A 296 19.13 26.11 17.61
C GLN A 296 20.66 26.07 17.67
N LEU A 297 21.31 26.23 16.50
CA LEU A 297 22.74 26.44 16.32
C LEU A 297 22.98 27.92 16.03
N ASP A 298 24.06 28.43 16.59
CA ASP A 298 24.59 29.77 16.28
C ASP A 298 25.68 29.60 15.19
N LEU A 299 25.22 29.54 13.94
CA LEU A 299 26.10 29.29 12.80
C LEU A 299 26.82 30.58 12.39
N ASP A 300 28.16 30.58 12.41
CA ASP A 300 29.00 31.68 11.96
C ASP A 300 30.16 31.13 11.07
N VAL A 301 30.79 32.00 10.30
CA VAL A 301 31.95 31.68 9.46
C VAL A 301 33.23 31.99 10.24
N PHE A 302 34.03 30.94 10.48
CA PHE A 302 35.30 31.11 11.22
C PHE A 302 36.40 30.18 10.70
N ASP A 303 37.62 30.41 11.12
CA ASP A 303 38.79 29.56 10.79
C ASP A 303 38.84 28.32 11.69
N PHE A 304 38.50 27.14 11.13
CA PHE A 304 38.55 25.87 11.84
C PHE A 304 39.99 25.51 12.26
N ALA A 305 41.03 25.92 11.49
CA ALA A 305 42.41 25.67 11.87
C ALA A 305 42.79 26.46 13.14
N ALA A 306 42.26 27.66 13.34
CA ALA A 306 42.44 28.42 14.58
C ALA A 306 41.82 27.70 15.76
N LEU A 307 40.54 27.26 15.65
CA LEU A 307 39.86 26.51 16.70
C LEU A 307 40.61 25.23 17.08
N VAL A 308 41.14 24.48 16.10
CA VAL A 308 41.91 23.26 16.37
C VAL A 308 43.19 23.57 17.13
N ARG A 309 43.89 24.68 16.80
CA ARG A 309 45.07 25.12 17.56
C ARG A 309 44.74 25.49 19.00
N ASP A 310 43.67 26.24 19.23
CA ASP A 310 43.19 26.62 20.57
C ASP A 310 42.84 25.37 21.42
N CYS A 311 42.12 24.43 20.85
CA CYS A 311 41.85 23.14 21.50
C CYS A 311 43.14 22.39 21.84
N ALA A 312 44.10 22.37 20.89
CA ALA A 312 45.35 21.63 21.06
C ALA A 312 46.20 22.20 22.19
N GLU A 313 46.27 23.52 22.38
CA GLU A 313 46.99 24.15 23.50
C GLU A 313 46.46 23.67 24.86
N VAL A 314 45.13 23.58 25.01
CA VAL A 314 44.52 23.08 26.26
C VAL A 314 44.84 21.59 26.45
N TRP A 315 44.73 20.80 25.38
CA TRP A 315 44.97 19.36 25.43
C TRP A 315 46.44 18.99 25.60
N GLN A 316 47.37 19.78 25.11
CA GLN A 316 48.83 19.58 25.32
C GLN A 316 49.18 19.43 26.79
N LEU A 317 48.62 20.28 27.66
CA LEU A 317 48.86 20.20 29.12
C LEU A 317 48.31 18.93 29.75
N ARG A 318 47.13 18.48 29.29
CA ARG A 318 46.50 17.24 29.79
C ARG A 318 47.25 16.00 29.32
N CYS A 319 47.66 15.97 28.05
CA CYS A 319 48.43 14.90 27.43
C CYS A 319 49.81 14.76 28.11
N THR A 320 50.49 15.85 28.37
CA THR A 320 51.79 15.86 29.08
C THR A 320 51.66 15.25 30.51
N ARG A 321 50.58 15.54 31.23
CA ARG A 321 50.31 14.95 32.55
C ARG A 321 50.09 13.46 32.52
N SER A 322 49.62 12.94 31.39
CA SER A 322 49.32 11.53 31.18
C SER A 322 50.43 10.79 30.41
N ASP A 323 51.57 11.45 30.15
CA ASP A 323 52.68 10.92 29.34
C ASP A 323 52.26 10.47 27.93
N VAL A 324 51.34 11.22 27.31
CA VAL A 324 50.85 11.00 25.95
C VAL A 324 51.31 12.14 25.04
N PRO A 325 52.23 11.91 24.08
CA PRO A 325 52.65 12.96 23.17
C PRO A 325 51.53 13.38 22.21
N LEU A 326 51.13 14.66 22.24
CA LEU A 326 50.15 15.23 21.31
C LEU A 326 50.89 15.86 20.11
N THR A 327 50.50 15.48 18.89
CA THR A 327 50.97 16.09 17.64
C THR A 327 49.80 16.77 16.95
N VAL A 328 50.04 18.01 16.48
CA VAL A 328 49.07 18.77 15.70
C VAL A 328 49.56 18.94 14.26
N GLN A 329 48.78 18.45 13.32
CA GLN A 329 49.01 18.60 11.89
C GLN A 329 47.92 19.50 11.35
N SER A 330 48.24 20.71 10.93
CA SER A 330 47.29 21.68 10.41
C SER A 330 47.84 22.32 9.14
N PRO A 331 47.03 22.59 8.13
CA PRO A 331 47.45 23.31 6.96
C PRO A 331 47.88 24.74 7.36
N PRO A 332 48.80 25.34 6.63
CA PRO A 332 49.24 26.73 6.89
C PRO A 332 48.14 27.75 6.55
N GLU A 333 47.20 27.38 5.69
CA GLU A 333 46.13 28.23 5.23
C GLU A 333 44.90 28.12 6.15
N ALA A 334 44.10 29.19 6.23
CA ALA A 334 42.86 29.18 7.00
C ALA A 334 41.83 28.22 6.36
N ALA A 335 41.18 27.42 7.18
CA ALA A 335 40.09 26.54 6.77
C ALA A 335 38.77 27.16 7.20
N MET A 336 38.19 28.04 6.36
CA MET A 336 36.93 28.73 6.68
C MET A 336 35.79 27.77 6.57
N VAL A 337 34.97 27.61 7.65
CA VAL A 337 33.82 26.76 7.73
C VAL A 337 32.63 27.52 8.30
N THR A 338 31.39 27.13 7.92
CA THR A 338 30.18 27.66 8.52
C THR A 338 29.67 26.66 9.58
N ALA A 339 29.84 26.98 10.87
CA ALA A 339 29.46 26.11 11.97
C ALA A 339 29.22 26.90 13.26
N ASP A 340 28.73 26.25 14.32
CA ASP A 340 28.71 26.81 15.68
C ASP A 340 30.07 26.50 16.35
N ALA A 341 30.91 27.54 16.48
CA ALA A 341 32.28 27.42 17.01
C ALA A 341 32.29 26.81 18.42
N ARG A 342 31.35 27.17 19.28
CA ARG A 342 31.24 26.68 20.65
C ARG A 342 30.91 25.18 20.65
N ARG A 343 29.99 24.77 19.81
CA ARG A 343 29.59 23.36 19.66
C ARG A 343 30.67 22.52 19.01
N LEU A 344 31.38 23.09 18.03
CA LEU A 344 32.46 22.38 17.40
C LEU A 344 33.65 22.20 18.37
N HIS A 345 33.96 23.21 19.20
CA HIS A 345 34.92 23.07 20.28
C HIS A 345 34.54 21.94 21.24
N GLN A 346 33.24 21.88 21.66
CA GLN A 346 32.70 20.79 22.49
C GLN A 346 32.91 19.41 21.85
N VAL A 347 32.67 19.29 20.54
CA VAL A 347 32.89 18.03 19.79
C VAL A 347 34.37 17.63 19.82
N VAL A 348 35.27 18.57 19.51
CA VAL A 348 36.72 18.31 19.52
C VAL A 348 37.20 17.89 20.93
N ASP A 349 36.73 18.58 21.97
CA ASP A 349 37.03 18.24 23.37
C ASP A 349 36.53 16.84 23.72
N GLY A 350 35.32 16.48 23.32
CA GLY A 350 34.75 15.14 23.59
C GLY A 350 35.55 14.03 22.89
N LEU A 351 35.98 14.27 21.64
CA LEU A 351 36.80 13.31 20.89
C LEU A 351 38.19 13.19 21.50
N ALA A 352 38.80 14.30 21.91
CA ALA A 352 40.12 14.34 22.55
C ALA A 352 40.10 13.66 23.93
N GLU A 353 39.05 13.88 24.73
CA GLU A 353 38.86 13.17 26.01
C GLU A 353 38.72 11.66 25.81
N ASN A 354 38.00 11.25 24.78
CA ASN A 354 37.84 9.82 24.44
C ASN A 354 39.19 9.23 24.01
N ALA A 355 39.95 9.90 23.15
CA ALA A 355 41.26 9.49 22.71
C ALA A 355 42.25 9.35 23.89
N LEU A 356 42.38 10.39 24.72
CA LEU A 356 43.28 10.38 25.87
C LEU A 356 42.97 9.27 26.89
N ARG A 357 41.68 8.95 27.07
CA ARG A 357 41.22 7.90 27.98
C ARG A 357 41.74 6.51 27.60
N VAL A 358 41.86 6.22 26.31
CA VAL A 358 42.23 4.89 25.81
C VAL A 358 43.71 4.80 25.37
N THR A 359 44.40 5.94 25.25
CA THR A 359 45.78 5.98 24.85
C THR A 359 46.70 5.63 26.03
N PRO A 360 47.54 4.58 25.95
CA PRO A 360 48.50 4.27 26.99
C PRO A 360 49.62 5.31 27.02
N ALA A 361 50.30 5.44 28.17
CA ALA A 361 51.46 6.28 28.33
C ALA A 361 52.53 5.93 27.28
N GLY A 362 53.17 6.95 26.67
CA GLY A 362 54.14 6.82 25.59
C GLY A 362 53.55 6.65 24.18
N ALA A 363 52.25 6.33 24.04
CA ALA A 363 51.59 6.25 22.74
C ALA A 363 51.07 7.64 22.26
N PRO A 364 51.10 7.94 20.96
CA PRO A 364 50.77 9.28 20.48
C PRO A 364 49.26 9.52 20.36
N MET A 365 48.86 10.79 20.53
CA MET A 365 47.60 11.34 20.10
C MET A 365 47.83 12.38 19.00
N VAL A 366 46.99 12.41 17.96
CA VAL A 366 47.21 13.29 16.81
C VAL A 366 45.92 14.02 16.45
N PHE A 367 46.01 15.35 16.32
CA PHE A 367 44.99 16.17 15.67
C PHE A 367 45.49 16.48 14.24
N ALA A 368 44.84 15.92 13.23
CA ALA A 368 45.19 16.11 11.85
C ALA A 368 44.05 16.82 11.10
N LEU A 369 44.26 18.10 10.78
CA LEU A 369 43.36 18.89 9.94
C LEU A 369 43.88 18.91 8.51
N THR A 370 43.06 18.57 7.55
CA THR A 370 43.35 18.65 6.11
C THR A 370 42.20 19.31 5.38
N VAL A 371 42.50 19.94 4.25
CA VAL A 371 41.51 20.53 3.36
C VAL A 371 41.61 19.81 2.02
N ALA A 372 40.48 19.19 1.62
CA ALA A 372 40.41 18.48 0.35
C ALA A 372 38.94 18.51 -0.16
N ASP A 373 38.76 18.52 -1.47
CA ASP A 373 37.44 18.40 -2.15
C ASP A 373 36.39 19.38 -1.64
N GLY A 374 36.78 20.61 -1.29
CA GLY A 374 35.88 21.63 -0.77
C GLY A 374 35.41 21.40 0.68
N HIS A 375 36.11 20.53 1.42
CA HIS A 375 35.83 20.21 2.82
C HIS A 375 37.05 20.32 3.71
N ALA A 376 36.80 20.67 4.96
CA ALA A 376 37.80 20.59 6.02
C ALA A 376 37.58 19.27 6.80
N HIS A 377 38.65 18.49 6.95
CA HIS A 377 38.65 17.19 7.63
C HIS A 377 39.53 17.25 8.86
N LEU A 378 38.96 17.24 10.05
CA LEU A 378 39.69 17.08 11.30
C LEU A 378 39.62 15.64 11.78
N SER A 379 40.75 14.95 11.83
CA SER A 379 40.87 13.60 12.38
C SER A 379 41.55 13.67 13.75
N VAL A 380 40.80 13.27 14.79
CA VAL A 380 41.34 13.03 16.14
C VAL A 380 41.68 11.54 16.23
N ARG A 381 43.01 11.25 16.35
CA ARG A 381 43.55 9.89 16.28
C ARG A 381 44.27 9.55 17.56
N ASP A 382 44.11 8.29 18.01
CA ASP A 382 44.77 7.77 19.22
C ASP A 382 45.66 6.58 18.92
N GLY A 383 46.68 6.38 19.76
CA GLY A 383 47.55 5.21 19.75
C GLY A 383 47.12 4.11 20.70
N GLY A 384 45.81 4.04 21.01
CA GLY A 384 45.21 3.03 21.88
C GLY A 384 45.01 1.69 21.20
N PRO A 385 44.19 0.81 21.80
CA PRO A 385 43.90 -0.54 21.27
C PRO A 385 42.96 -0.56 20.05
N GLY A 386 42.42 0.57 19.63
CA GLY A 386 41.48 0.68 18.52
C GLY A 386 40.12 0.05 18.83
N LEU A 387 39.31 -0.15 17.76
CA LEU A 387 38.01 -0.85 17.79
C LEU A 387 38.07 -2.08 16.90
N ALA A 388 37.21 -3.07 17.17
CA ALA A 388 37.01 -4.17 16.21
C ALA A 388 36.38 -3.63 14.91
N PRO A 389 36.69 -4.19 13.73
CA PRO A 389 36.21 -3.67 12.44
C PRO A 389 34.69 -3.53 12.37
N GLU A 390 33.95 -4.44 13.00
CA GLU A 390 32.48 -4.44 13.10
C GLU A 390 31.92 -3.35 14.02
N ASP A 391 32.76 -2.70 14.84
CA ASP A 391 32.32 -1.68 15.79
C ASP A 391 32.41 -0.26 15.23
N TYR A 392 33.21 -0.02 14.19
CA TYR A 392 33.28 1.30 13.56
C TYR A 392 31.94 1.82 13.02
N PRO A 393 31.12 1.01 12.31
CA PRO A 393 29.82 1.46 11.81
C PRO A 393 28.81 1.84 12.90
N VAL A 394 28.94 1.25 14.09
CA VAL A 394 28.02 1.46 15.22
C VAL A 394 28.63 2.33 16.33
N ALA A 395 29.80 2.94 16.09
CA ALA A 395 30.56 3.71 17.10
C ALA A 395 29.76 4.90 17.65
N PHE A 396 28.84 5.45 16.88
CA PHE A 396 28.01 6.59 17.26
C PHE A 396 26.61 6.20 17.78
N GLU A 397 26.32 4.91 17.85
CA GLU A 397 25.09 4.44 18.50
C GLU A 397 25.23 4.55 20.03
N ARG A 398 24.16 5.01 20.68
CA ARG A 398 24.15 5.31 22.12
C ARG A 398 24.45 4.04 22.93
N GLY A 399 25.48 4.08 23.76
CA GLY A 399 25.81 3.02 24.70
C GLY A 399 26.46 1.76 24.11
N VAL A 400 26.50 1.57 22.79
CA VAL A 400 26.97 0.34 22.14
C VAL A 400 28.43 0.03 22.48
N LEU A 401 29.34 0.98 22.29
CA LEU A 401 30.75 0.77 22.64
C LEU A 401 30.97 0.63 24.16
N ASN A 402 30.19 1.36 24.96
CA ASN A 402 30.24 1.20 26.43
C ASN A 402 29.86 -0.23 26.83
N ALA A 403 28.75 -0.77 26.33
CA ALA A 403 28.32 -2.12 26.64
C ALA A 403 29.32 -3.20 26.23
N ARG A 404 30.01 -3.01 25.07
CA ARG A 404 30.97 -4.00 24.56
C ARG A 404 32.33 -3.97 25.26
N TYR A 405 32.81 -2.79 25.67
CA TYR A 405 34.18 -2.59 26.11
C TYR A 405 34.34 -2.30 27.61
N ARG A 406 33.26 -2.12 28.40
CA ARG A 406 33.31 -1.75 29.82
C ARG A 406 34.13 -2.72 30.70
N ASP A 407 34.15 -4.00 30.34
CA ASP A 407 34.83 -5.04 31.13
C ASP A 407 36.30 -5.20 30.70
N SER A 408 36.73 -4.61 29.58
CA SER A 408 38.05 -4.79 29.00
C SER A 408 38.93 -3.52 29.05
N ARG A 409 38.33 -2.33 29.14
CA ARG A 409 39.06 -1.04 29.16
C ARG A 409 38.23 0.08 29.80
N PRO A 410 38.86 1.19 30.22
CA PRO A 410 38.17 2.37 30.69
C PRO A 410 37.24 2.91 29.59
N VAL A 411 35.93 2.94 29.87
CA VAL A 411 34.91 3.50 28.97
C VAL A 411 34.31 4.79 29.54
N GLY A 412 33.82 5.66 28.69
CA GLY A 412 33.05 6.86 29.06
C GLY A 412 31.56 6.54 29.28
N SER A 413 30.76 7.59 29.35
CA SER A 413 29.29 7.51 29.52
C SER A 413 28.56 6.82 28.35
N GLY A 414 29.22 6.56 27.23
CA GLY A 414 28.58 6.06 26.01
C GLY A 414 27.67 7.07 25.31
N ILE A 415 27.63 8.30 25.79
CA ILE A 415 26.79 9.39 25.27
C ILE A 415 27.63 10.34 24.39
N GLY A 416 28.88 10.63 24.74
CA GLY A 416 29.70 11.68 24.12
C GLY A 416 29.86 11.50 22.60
N LEU A 417 30.12 10.29 22.08
CA LEU A 417 30.28 10.04 20.65
C LEU A 417 28.94 10.24 19.90
N ALA A 418 27.83 9.82 20.49
CA ALA A 418 26.51 10.03 19.92
C ALA A 418 26.12 11.52 19.88
N LEU A 419 26.48 12.27 20.93
CA LEU A 419 26.30 13.71 21.01
C LEU A 419 27.15 14.42 19.94
N ALA A 420 28.45 14.08 19.84
CA ALA A 420 29.36 14.62 18.84
C ALA A 420 28.84 14.39 17.41
N HIS A 421 28.38 13.17 17.10
CA HIS A 421 27.80 12.86 15.81
C HIS A 421 26.52 13.67 15.52
N GLY A 422 25.62 13.79 16.50
CA GLY A 422 24.41 14.60 16.37
C GLY A 422 24.70 16.09 16.13
N LEU A 423 25.66 16.68 16.85
CA LEU A 423 26.09 18.07 16.68
C LEU A 423 26.70 18.31 15.30
N VAL A 424 27.65 17.47 14.88
CA VAL A 424 28.30 17.60 13.54
C VAL A 424 27.26 17.46 12.42
N THR A 425 26.35 16.50 12.52
CA THR A 425 25.27 16.33 11.53
C THR A 425 24.36 17.54 11.45
N ARG A 426 24.01 18.15 12.58
CA ARG A 426 23.19 19.37 12.62
C ARG A 426 23.90 20.59 12.05
N MET A 427 25.24 20.64 12.11
CA MET A 427 26.07 21.65 11.45
C MET A 427 26.30 21.40 9.95
N GLY A 428 25.61 20.40 9.36
CA GLY A 428 25.75 20.05 7.94
C GLY A 428 27.01 19.24 7.60
N GLY A 429 27.74 18.76 8.60
CA GLY A 429 28.92 17.93 8.45
C GLY A 429 28.64 16.42 8.63
N THR A 430 29.74 15.64 8.59
CA THR A 430 29.73 14.20 8.89
C THR A 430 30.82 13.86 9.90
N LEU A 431 30.53 12.89 10.78
CA LEU A 431 31.52 12.32 11.70
C LEU A 431 31.66 10.84 11.40
N THR A 432 32.88 10.40 11.12
CA THR A 432 33.19 9.01 10.78
C THR A 432 34.20 8.42 11.75
N ALA A 433 34.22 7.09 11.89
CA ALA A 433 35.19 6.37 12.68
C ALA A 433 35.93 5.34 11.82
N GLY A 434 37.21 5.14 12.09
CA GLY A 434 38.04 4.18 11.39
C GLY A 434 39.33 3.86 12.16
N PRO A 435 40.19 2.96 11.65
CA PRO A 435 41.46 2.66 12.26
C PRO A 435 42.43 3.86 12.12
N ALA A 436 43.21 4.14 13.17
CA ALA A 436 44.27 5.15 13.13
C ALA A 436 45.59 4.55 12.65
N PRO A 437 46.41 5.31 11.89
CA PRO A 437 47.78 4.90 11.52
C PRO A 437 48.67 4.62 12.76
N GLU A 438 48.36 5.26 13.86
CA GLU A 438 49.02 5.11 15.15
C GLU A 438 48.68 3.81 15.89
N GLY A 439 47.77 3.00 15.33
CA GLY A 439 47.36 1.70 15.87
C GLY A 439 46.00 1.69 16.62
N GLY A 440 45.48 2.87 16.98
CA GLY A 440 44.21 3.04 17.69
C GLY A 440 43.01 3.34 16.78
N ALA A 441 42.14 4.24 17.23
CA ALA A 441 40.98 4.69 16.48
C ALA A 441 41.18 6.14 15.96
N ALA A 442 40.56 6.44 14.83
CA ALA A 442 40.45 7.75 14.22
C ALA A 442 38.99 8.18 14.14
N PHE A 443 38.68 9.35 14.69
CA PHE A 443 37.37 9.98 14.56
C PHE A 443 37.53 11.23 13.71
N THR A 444 36.85 11.26 12.54
CA THR A 444 37.06 12.32 11.55
C THR A 444 35.80 13.15 11.38
N ILE A 445 35.88 14.44 11.71
CA ILE A 445 34.87 15.46 11.44
C ILE A 445 35.11 15.98 10.03
N THR A 446 34.09 16.02 9.20
CA THR A 446 34.11 16.63 7.86
C THR A 446 33.07 17.74 7.80
N LEU A 447 33.52 18.96 7.49
CA LEU A 447 32.66 20.13 7.33
C LEU A 447 32.88 20.75 5.94
N PRO A 448 31.84 21.23 5.27
CA PRO A 448 32.00 21.98 4.03
C PRO A 448 32.72 23.30 4.30
N LEU A 449 33.61 23.73 3.39
CA LEU A 449 34.18 25.08 3.42
C LEU A 449 33.07 26.11 3.15
N ALA A 450 33.23 27.31 3.75
CA ALA A 450 32.29 28.42 3.62
C ALA A 450 32.34 29.10 2.26
#